data_4ceb1fa41c176601c145fb05ac0ceb1f
#
_entry.id   4ceb1fa41c176601c145fb05ac0ceb1f
#
_cell.length_a   1.000
_cell.length_b   1.000
_cell.length_c   1.000
_cell.angle_alpha   90.00
_cell.angle_beta   90.00
_cell.angle_gamma   90.00
#
_symmetry.space_group_name_H-M   'P 1'
#
loop_
_entity.id
_entity.type
_entity.pdbx_description
1 polymer ?
#
loop_
_entity_poly.entity_id
_entity_poly.type
_entity_poly.pdbx_seq_one_letter_code
_entity_poly.pdbx_strand_id
1 'polypeptide(L)'
;GSRQQIARRLSTLGVVFEKVTEKGNPIVDEAVLDTIDLPEARSVSEYLMLQKRYAQVHSWLEHVQDDGRVHGRVISNGAVTGRMTHQSPNMAQVPASHSPFGHECRSCWTVPEGKALVGFDASGLELRMLAYDMDDKEFTNVLLTEDIHTRNQLAAGLETRPQAKTFIYAFLYGAGDAKIGTIVGGSAKDGADLKRRFLSNTPSLESLRDRVARASG
;
A
#
# COMPACT_ATOMS: atom_id res chain seq x y z
N GLY A 1 11.73 -14.71 18.67
CA GLY A 1 11.54 -16.06 18.15
C GLY A 1 11.48 -16.10 16.64
N SER A 2 11.85 -17.25 16.06
CA SER A 2 11.77 -17.46 14.61
C SER A 2 10.30 -17.56 14.16
N ARG A 3 9.92 -16.93 13.04
CA ARG A 3 8.58 -17.07 12.45
C ARG A 3 8.19 -18.53 12.20
N GLN A 4 9.17 -19.40 11.84
CA GLN A 4 8.96 -20.83 11.69
C GLN A 4 8.59 -21.51 13.02
N GLN A 5 9.21 -21.10 14.13
CA GLN A 5 8.86 -21.62 15.45
C GLN A 5 7.45 -21.18 15.87
N ILE A 6 7.08 -19.94 15.59
CA ILE A 6 5.73 -19.43 15.83
C ILE A 6 4.71 -20.26 15.00
N ALA A 7 4.97 -20.45 13.70
CA ALA A 7 4.11 -21.28 12.85
C ALA A 7 3.92 -22.68 13.42
N ARG A 8 5.03 -23.37 13.80
CA ARG A 8 4.96 -24.71 14.41
C ARG A 8 4.12 -24.73 15.67
N ARG A 9 4.29 -23.72 16.53
CA ARG A 9 3.53 -23.62 17.79
C ARG A 9 2.04 -23.44 17.53
N LEU A 10 1.69 -22.51 16.62
CA LEU A 10 0.28 -22.30 16.25
C LEU A 10 -0.32 -23.54 15.55
N SER A 11 0.47 -24.27 14.76
CA SER A 11 0.01 -25.53 14.16
C SER A 11 -0.29 -26.61 15.19
N THR A 12 0.42 -26.67 16.33
CA THR A 12 0.06 -27.59 17.43
C THR A 12 -1.28 -27.23 18.10
N LEU A 13 -1.77 -26.01 17.91
CA LEU A 13 -3.08 -25.53 18.36
C LEU A 13 -4.17 -25.66 17.28
N GLY A 14 -3.87 -26.36 16.18
CA GLY A 14 -4.82 -26.61 15.11
C GLY A 14 -4.84 -25.57 13.97
N VAL A 15 -3.92 -24.60 13.99
CA VAL A 15 -3.83 -23.59 12.90
C VAL A 15 -3.24 -24.22 11.64
N VAL A 16 -3.92 -24.05 10.53
CA VAL A 16 -3.45 -24.40 9.18
C VAL A 16 -3.04 -23.14 8.44
N PHE A 17 -1.78 -23.05 8.01
CA PHE A 17 -1.29 -21.94 7.22
C PHE A 17 -1.43 -22.24 5.73
N GLU A 18 -2.36 -21.59 5.07
CA GLU A 18 -2.59 -21.75 3.62
C GLU A 18 -1.53 -21.04 2.77
N LYS A 19 -0.97 -19.93 3.30
CA LYS A 19 0.02 -19.13 2.58
C LYS A 19 1.43 -19.52 2.97
N VAL A 20 2.25 -19.79 1.96
CA VAL A 20 3.66 -20.13 2.11
C VAL A 20 4.53 -19.19 1.28
N THR A 21 5.78 -19.03 1.69
CA THR A 21 6.82 -18.36 0.91
C THR A 21 7.24 -19.23 -0.28
N GLU A 22 7.98 -18.68 -1.23
CA GLU A 22 8.58 -19.44 -2.35
C GLU A 22 9.41 -20.67 -1.89
N LYS A 23 9.95 -20.62 -0.67
CA LYS A 23 10.71 -21.72 -0.05
C LYS A 23 9.82 -22.72 0.72
N GLY A 24 8.49 -22.61 0.61
CA GLY A 24 7.54 -23.49 1.28
C GLY A 24 7.35 -23.25 2.78
N ASN A 25 7.90 -22.18 3.35
CA ASN A 25 7.71 -21.86 4.77
C ASN A 25 6.37 -21.12 4.98
N PRO A 26 5.62 -21.42 6.06
CA PRO A 26 4.41 -20.67 6.39
C PRO A 26 4.67 -19.17 6.51
N ILE A 27 3.79 -18.36 5.94
CA ILE A 27 3.81 -16.91 6.12
C ILE A 27 3.18 -16.60 7.48
N VAL A 28 3.95 -15.94 8.34
CA VAL A 28 3.52 -15.48 9.66
C VAL A 28 3.72 -13.97 9.71
N ASP A 29 2.67 -13.24 9.39
CA ASP A 29 2.60 -11.78 9.47
C ASP A 29 1.29 -11.34 10.14
N GLU A 30 1.19 -10.05 10.46
CA GLU A 30 0.00 -9.47 11.10
C GLU A 30 -1.27 -9.82 10.31
N ALA A 31 -1.25 -9.70 8.97
CA ALA A 31 -2.41 -9.94 8.14
C ALA A 31 -2.90 -11.40 8.17
N VAL A 32 -2.00 -12.37 8.29
CA VAL A 32 -2.37 -13.79 8.44
C VAL A 32 -2.81 -14.07 9.87
N LEU A 33 -2.10 -13.55 10.88
CA LEU A 33 -2.43 -13.79 12.29
C LEU A 33 -3.78 -13.22 12.68
N ASP A 34 -4.15 -12.06 12.14
CA ASP A 34 -5.43 -11.39 12.41
C ASP A 34 -6.64 -12.17 11.86
N THR A 35 -6.43 -13.12 10.92
CA THR A 35 -7.49 -14.02 10.44
C THR A 35 -7.71 -15.25 11.34
N ILE A 36 -6.83 -15.47 12.32
CA ILE A 36 -6.84 -16.65 13.18
C ILE A 36 -7.55 -16.30 14.49
N ASP A 37 -8.68 -16.93 14.75
CA ASP A 37 -9.45 -16.71 15.98
C ASP A 37 -8.88 -17.55 17.15
N LEU A 38 -7.67 -17.18 17.59
CA LEU A 38 -6.99 -17.72 18.76
C LEU A 38 -6.33 -16.62 19.57
N PRO A 39 -6.43 -16.64 20.91
CA PRO A 39 -5.76 -15.64 21.77
C PRO A 39 -4.24 -15.61 21.57
N GLU A 40 -3.63 -16.76 21.33
CA GLU A 40 -2.19 -16.90 21.06
C GLU A 40 -1.79 -16.19 19.75
N ALA A 41 -2.60 -16.30 18.70
CA ALA A 41 -2.35 -15.62 17.43
C ALA A 41 -2.44 -14.10 17.61
N ARG A 42 -3.41 -13.60 18.34
CA ARG A 42 -3.56 -12.18 18.67
C ARG A 42 -2.37 -11.64 19.46
N SER A 43 -1.92 -12.39 20.49
CA SER A 43 -0.74 -12.01 21.27
C SER A 43 0.54 -11.99 20.43
N VAL A 44 0.67 -12.91 19.48
CA VAL A 44 1.81 -12.93 18.54
C VAL A 44 1.72 -11.75 17.56
N SER A 45 0.55 -11.43 17.03
CA SER A 45 0.33 -10.27 16.15
C SER A 45 0.74 -8.97 16.86
N GLU A 46 0.26 -8.77 18.08
CA GLU A 46 0.63 -7.62 18.90
C GLU A 46 2.15 -7.56 19.16
N TYR A 47 2.76 -8.67 19.53
CA TYR A 47 4.20 -8.75 19.73
C TYR A 47 4.98 -8.36 18.47
N LEU A 48 4.61 -8.87 17.30
CA LEU A 48 5.28 -8.54 16.04
C LEU A 48 5.13 -7.05 15.69
N MET A 49 3.96 -6.48 15.92
CA MET A 49 3.71 -5.06 15.73
C MET A 49 4.59 -4.22 16.67
N LEU A 50 4.63 -4.54 17.96
CA LEU A 50 5.46 -3.84 18.94
C LEU A 50 6.95 -3.96 18.60
N GLN A 51 7.40 -5.16 18.24
CA GLN A 51 8.79 -5.39 17.82
C GLN A 51 9.18 -4.53 16.60
N LYS A 52 8.28 -4.42 15.64
CA LYS A 52 8.47 -3.57 14.45
C LYS A 52 8.57 -2.09 14.83
N ARG A 53 7.71 -1.59 15.74
CA ARG A 53 7.76 -0.22 16.23
C ARG A 53 9.02 0.06 17.03
N TYR A 54 9.38 -0.84 17.93
CA TYR A 54 10.62 -0.75 18.68
C TYR A 54 11.85 -0.65 17.77
N ALA A 55 11.97 -1.58 16.82
CA ALA A 55 13.09 -1.59 15.88
C ALA A 55 13.16 -0.31 15.03
N GLN A 56 12.00 0.24 14.64
CA GLN A 56 11.91 1.49 13.89
C GLN A 56 12.41 2.68 14.72
N VAL A 57 11.90 2.85 15.93
CA VAL A 57 12.32 3.96 16.82
C VAL A 57 13.79 3.81 17.19
N HIS A 58 14.25 2.61 17.50
CA HIS A 58 15.65 2.33 17.78
C HIS A 58 16.56 2.71 16.61
N SER A 59 16.15 2.35 15.39
CA SER A 59 16.89 2.77 14.18
C SER A 59 16.96 4.29 14.03
N TRP A 60 15.94 5.04 14.41
CA TRP A 60 16.00 6.50 14.37
C TRP A 60 17.00 7.05 15.39
N LEU A 61 17.02 6.51 16.60
CA LEU A 61 17.99 6.90 17.64
C LEU A 61 19.44 6.65 17.22
N GLU A 62 19.69 5.52 16.56
CA GLU A 62 21.03 5.20 16.03
C GLU A 62 21.52 6.18 14.94
N HIS A 63 20.61 6.93 14.31
CA HIS A 63 20.92 7.88 13.27
C HIS A 63 20.88 9.35 13.73
N VAL A 64 20.70 9.60 15.02
CA VAL A 64 20.82 10.96 15.57
C VAL A 64 22.27 11.40 15.48
N GLN A 65 22.52 12.56 14.88
CA GLN A 65 23.84 13.16 14.72
C GLN A 65 24.18 14.09 15.91
N ASP A 66 25.39 14.60 15.94
CA ASP A 66 25.89 15.50 17.01
C ASP A 66 25.05 16.78 17.14
N ASP A 67 24.35 17.20 16.09
CA ASP A 67 23.43 18.34 16.11
C ASP A 67 22.04 18.00 16.69
N GLY A 68 21.85 16.79 17.21
CA GLY A 68 20.59 16.30 17.76
C GLY A 68 19.52 15.98 16.72
N ARG A 69 19.89 15.86 15.43
CA ARG A 69 18.97 15.63 14.32
C ARG A 69 19.26 14.32 13.60
N VAL A 70 18.25 13.88 12.86
CA VAL A 70 18.37 12.76 11.94
C VAL A 70 18.40 13.27 10.51
N HIS A 71 19.50 12.99 9.80
CA HIS A 71 19.71 13.36 8.42
C HIS A 71 19.48 12.14 7.51
N GLY A 72 18.22 11.87 7.16
CA GLY A 72 17.87 10.78 6.27
C GLY A 72 18.41 10.99 4.85
N ARG A 73 18.85 9.91 4.20
CA ARG A 73 19.33 9.94 2.82
C ARG A 73 18.19 9.62 1.85
N VAL A 74 18.05 10.45 0.82
CA VAL A 74 17.11 10.24 -0.29
C VAL A 74 17.89 9.90 -1.55
N ILE A 75 17.52 8.83 -2.23
CA ILE A 75 18.03 8.47 -3.54
C ILE A 75 16.95 8.81 -4.56
N SER A 76 17.18 9.81 -5.40
CA SER A 76 16.19 10.41 -6.29
C SER A 76 15.61 9.47 -7.34
N ASN A 77 16.34 8.42 -7.71
CA ASN A 77 15.88 7.38 -8.66
C ASN A 77 16.22 5.99 -8.11
N GLY A 78 15.81 5.73 -6.87
CA GLY A 78 16.20 4.52 -6.15
C GLY A 78 15.32 3.29 -6.43
N ALA A 79 14.14 3.48 -6.98
CA ALA A 79 13.23 2.39 -7.35
C ALA A 79 13.21 2.16 -8.86
N VAL A 80 12.95 0.91 -9.28
CA VAL A 80 12.80 0.55 -10.70
C VAL A 80 11.71 1.37 -11.41
N THR A 81 10.72 1.83 -10.65
CA THR A 81 9.62 2.69 -11.13
C THR A 81 10.00 4.17 -11.24
N GLY A 82 11.26 4.55 -11.02
CA GLY A 82 11.70 5.95 -11.02
C GLY A 82 11.36 6.74 -9.75
N ARG A 83 10.73 6.11 -8.76
CA ARG A 83 10.43 6.76 -7.47
C ARG A 83 11.68 6.93 -6.62
N MET A 84 11.67 7.96 -5.77
CA MET A 84 12.68 8.14 -4.73
C MET A 84 12.60 7.02 -3.70
N THR A 85 13.76 6.65 -3.15
CA THR A 85 13.83 5.78 -1.98
C THR A 85 14.53 6.48 -0.84
N HIS A 86 14.22 6.05 0.38
CA HIS A 86 14.78 6.62 1.61
C HIS A 86 15.58 5.56 2.35
N GLN A 87 16.73 5.98 2.91
CA GLN A 87 17.57 5.11 3.75
C GLN A 87 18.32 5.93 4.81
N SER A 88 18.76 5.24 5.83
CA SER A 88 19.66 5.78 6.87
C SER A 88 19.11 6.99 7.63
N PRO A 89 17.92 6.92 8.23
CA PRO A 89 16.93 5.84 8.21
C PRO A 89 15.88 5.99 7.08
N ASN A 90 15.01 4.98 6.90
CA ASN A 90 13.92 5.08 5.94
C ASN A 90 12.78 5.96 6.48
N MET A 91 12.79 7.23 6.13
CA MET A 91 11.81 8.23 6.55
C MET A 91 10.45 8.12 5.87
N ALA A 92 10.36 7.41 4.72
CA ALA A 92 9.10 7.20 4.02
C ALA A 92 8.16 6.21 4.77
N GLN A 93 8.67 5.49 5.76
CA GLN A 93 7.93 4.48 6.52
C GLN A 93 7.51 4.92 7.93
N VAL A 94 7.53 6.21 8.24
CA VAL A 94 6.96 6.71 9.50
C VAL A 94 5.47 6.34 9.53
N PRO A 95 4.99 5.67 10.60
CA PRO A 95 3.61 5.18 10.64
C PRO A 95 2.57 6.28 10.45
N ALA A 96 1.46 5.95 9.82
CA ALA A 96 0.34 6.89 9.72
C ALA A 96 -0.28 7.17 11.10
N SER A 97 -0.82 8.36 11.31
CA SER A 97 -1.33 8.80 12.63
C SER A 97 -2.40 7.86 13.20
N HIS A 98 -3.20 7.24 12.33
CA HIS A 98 -4.28 6.31 12.72
C HIS A 98 -3.79 4.87 12.96
N SER A 99 -2.53 4.55 12.66
CA SER A 99 -1.96 3.24 12.94
C SER A 99 -1.49 3.13 14.39
N PRO A 100 -1.34 1.91 14.95
CA PRO A 100 -0.84 1.74 16.31
C PRO A 100 0.50 2.48 16.52
N PHE A 101 0.57 3.31 17.55
CA PHE A 101 1.70 4.20 17.88
C PHE A 101 2.07 5.21 16.77
N GLY A 102 1.18 5.46 15.83
CA GLY A 102 1.46 6.35 14.70
C GLY A 102 1.58 7.80 15.12
N HIS A 103 0.74 8.25 16.03
CA HIS A 103 0.80 9.61 16.59
C HIS A 103 2.12 9.84 17.32
N GLU A 104 2.51 8.93 18.22
CA GLU A 104 3.75 9.00 19.00
C GLU A 104 4.98 8.99 18.07
N CYS A 105 5.00 8.09 17.08
CA CYS A 105 6.07 8.04 16.10
C CYS A 105 6.21 9.36 15.31
N ARG A 106 5.08 10.00 14.95
CA ARG A 106 5.12 11.27 14.22
C ARG A 106 5.52 12.43 15.10
N SER A 107 5.15 12.44 16.37
CA SER A 107 5.52 13.49 17.34
C SER A 107 7.03 13.55 17.64
N CYS A 108 7.77 12.47 17.32
CA CYS A 108 9.24 12.49 17.38
C CYS A 108 9.87 13.43 16.34
N TRP A 109 9.13 13.78 15.28
CA TRP A 109 9.63 14.59 14.17
C TRP A 109 9.12 16.02 14.32
N THR A 110 10.04 16.90 14.68
CA THR A 110 9.75 18.30 14.96
C THR A 110 10.75 19.23 14.27
N VAL A 111 10.52 20.50 14.36
CA VAL A 111 11.41 21.55 13.84
C VAL A 111 11.94 22.40 15.00
N PRO A 112 13.06 23.11 14.83
CA PRO A 112 13.57 24.02 15.85
C PRO A 112 12.55 25.07 16.26
N GLU A 113 12.71 25.58 17.48
CA GLU A 113 11.90 26.68 17.98
C GLU A 113 11.88 27.87 16.99
N GLY A 114 10.72 28.48 16.82
CA GLY A 114 10.50 29.57 15.88
C GLY A 114 10.42 29.14 14.39
N LYS A 115 10.47 27.84 14.10
CA LYS A 115 10.26 27.28 12.75
C LYS A 115 8.91 26.56 12.67
N ALA A 116 8.39 26.44 11.47
CA ALA A 116 7.19 25.68 11.18
C ALA A 116 7.50 24.57 10.16
N LEU A 117 6.93 23.39 10.35
CA LEU A 117 6.92 22.33 9.34
C LEU A 117 5.74 22.60 8.41
N VAL A 118 6.04 22.85 7.15
CA VAL A 118 5.04 23.03 6.10
C VAL A 118 5.06 21.80 5.21
N GLY A 119 3.93 21.11 5.11
CA GLY A 119 3.74 19.97 4.21
C GLY A 119 2.64 20.25 3.21
N PHE A 120 2.84 19.81 1.97
CA PHE A 120 1.79 19.78 0.95
C PHE A 120 1.90 18.48 0.16
N ASP A 121 0.75 17.98 -0.28
CA ASP A 121 0.62 16.76 -1.05
C ASP A 121 -0.23 17.01 -2.29
N ALA A 122 0.16 16.42 -3.42
CA ALA A 122 -0.59 16.53 -4.66
C ALA A 122 -1.77 15.56 -4.64
N SER A 123 -2.97 16.09 -4.49
CA SER A 123 -4.20 15.28 -4.46
C SER A 123 -4.36 14.45 -5.73
N GLY A 124 -4.42 13.12 -5.59
CA GLY A 124 -4.69 12.20 -6.69
C GLY A 124 -3.67 12.25 -7.82
N LEU A 125 -2.38 12.46 -7.50
CA LEU A 125 -1.32 12.68 -8.49
C LEU A 125 -1.29 11.58 -9.57
N GLU A 126 -1.37 10.32 -9.19
CA GLU A 126 -1.36 9.19 -10.12
C GLU A 126 -2.53 9.25 -11.12
N LEU A 127 -3.71 9.59 -10.64
CA LEU A 127 -4.90 9.72 -11.52
C LEU A 127 -4.81 10.93 -12.44
N ARG A 128 -4.15 12.01 -11.99
CA ARG A 128 -3.89 13.19 -12.84
C ARG A 128 -2.91 12.91 -13.94
N MET A 129 -1.84 12.15 -13.65
CA MET A 129 -0.89 11.70 -14.66
C MET A 129 -1.55 10.72 -15.63
N LEU A 130 -2.37 9.79 -15.12
CA LEU A 130 -3.15 8.90 -15.95
C LEU A 130 -4.07 9.65 -16.91
N ALA A 131 -4.80 10.66 -16.42
CA ALA A 131 -5.68 11.50 -17.23
C ALA A 131 -4.90 12.21 -18.35
N TYR A 132 -3.71 12.71 -18.04
CA TYR A 132 -2.82 13.33 -19.02
C TYR A 132 -2.39 12.34 -20.11
N ASP A 133 -1.95 11.14 -19.73
CA ASP A 133 -1.50 10.12 -20.66
C ASP A 133 -2.63 9.51 -21.50
N MET A 134 -3.84 9.48 -20.96
CA MET A 134 -5.07 9.06 -21.66
C MET A 134 -5.50 10.08 -22.74
N ASP A 135 -5.16 11.37 -22.56
CA ASP A 135 -5.65 12.50 -23.36
C ASP A 135 -7.19 12.54 -23.46
N ASP A 136 -7.84 12.20 -22.33
CA ASP A 136 -9.29 12.14 -22.21
C ASP A 136 -9.82 13.37 -21.47
N LYS A 137 -10.46 14.27 -22.23
CA LYS A 137 -10.99 15.52 -21.70
C LYS A 137 -12.15 15.31 -20.72
N GLU A 138 -13.00 14.31 -20.96
CA GLU A 138 -14.13 14.02 -20.08
C GLU A 138 -13.61 13.45 -18.74
N PHE A 139 -12.71 12.46 -18.78
CA PHE A 139 -12.08 11.91 -17.58
C PHE A 139 -11.33 12.99 -16.80
N THR A 140 -10.59 13.85 -17.50
CA THR A 140 -9.87 14.98 -16.88
C THR A 140 -10.84 15.95 -16.21
N ASN A 141 -11.94 16.30 -16.85
CA ASN A 141 -12.95 17.19 -16.26
C ASN A 141 -13.55 16.58 -14.99
N VAL A 142 -13.98 15.32 -15.03
CA VAL A 142 -14.50 14.60 -13.85
C VAL A 142 -13.48 14.59 -12.72
N LEU A 143 -12.22 14.30 -13.02
CA LEU A 143 -11.13 14.27 -12.03
C LEU A 143 -10.90 15.64 -11.34
N LEU A 144 -11.15 16.75 -12.05
CA LEU A 144 -10.93 18.10 -11.55
C LEU A 144 -12.15 18.69 -10.84
N THR A 145 -13.36 18.27 -11.21
CA THR A 145 -14.61 18.91 -10.77
C THR A 145 -15.52 17.99 -9.95
N GLU A 146 -15.31 16.68 -10.00
CA GLU A 146 -16.17 15.68 -9.37
C GLU A 146 -15.37 14.68 -8.53
N ASP A 147 -16.08 13.71 -7.93
CA ASP A 147 -15.44 12.58 -7.25
C ASP A 147 -15.12 11.45 -8.23
N ILE A 148 -13.89 11.39 -8.68
CA ILE A 148 -13.41 10.36 -9.60
C ILE A 148 -13.60 8.94 -9.07
N HIS A 149 -13.59 8.73 -7.74
CA HIS A 149 -13.79 7.40 -7.18
C HIS A 149 -15.25 6.93 -7.31
N THR A 150 -16.21 7.84 -7.22
CA THR A 150 -17.61 7.55 -7.54
C THR A 150 -17.80 7.24 -9.02
N ARG A 151 -17.15 7.98 -9.92
CA ARG A 151 -17.16 7.64 -11.36
C ARG A 151 -16.57 6.26 -11.63
N ASN A 152 -15.41 5.95 -11.04
CA ASN A 152 -14.77 4.65 -11.19
C ASN A 152 -15.61 3.51 -10.56
N GLN A 153 -16.34 3.79 -9.47
CA GLN A 153 -17.29 2.85 -8.87
C GLN A 153 -18.35 2.42 -9.88
N LEU A 154 -18.97 3.39 -10.55
CA LEU A 154 -19.99 3.12 -11.56
C LEU A 154 -19.41 2.39 -12.78
N ALA A 155 -18.26 2.84 -13.28
CA ALA A 155 -17.61 2.23 -14.43
C ALA A 155 -17.20 0.76 -14.18
N ALA A 156 -16.75 0.46 -12.98
CA ALA A 156 -16.38 -0.89 -12.57
C ALA A 156 -17.58 -1.73 -12.09
N GLY A 157 -18.75 -1.12 -11.83
CA GLY A 157 -19.91 -1.76 -11.24
C GLY A 157 -19.64 -2.27 -9.83
N LEU A 158 -18.94 -1.48 -9.01
CA LEU A 158 -18.61 -1.79 -7.62
C LEU A 158 -19.71 -1.28 -6.68
N GLU A 159 -19.86 -1.96 -5.55
CA GLU A 159 -20.92 -1.65 -4.58
C GLU A 159 -20.62 -0.37 -3.81
N THR A 160 -19.33 -0.13 -3.49
CA THR A 160 -18.95 0.97 -2.63
C THR A 160 -17.79 1.79 -3.20
N ARG A 161 -17.78 3.08 -2.86
CA ARG A 161 -16.69 4.02 -3.20
C ARG A 161 -15.32 3.60 -2.62
N PRO A 162 -15.19 3.11 -1.38
CA PRO A 162 -13.93 2.56 -0.87
C PRO A 162 -13.38 1.40 -1.69
N GLN A 163 -14.24 0.49 -2.16
CA GLN A 163 -13.84 -0.58 -3.07
C GLN A 163 -13.28 -0.01 -4.38
N ALA A 164 -13.93 1.02 -4.95
CA ALA A 164 -13.46 1.67 -6.17
C ALA A 164 -12.10 2.33 -5.99
N LYS A 165 -11.89 3.02 -4.86
CA LYS A 165 -10.59 3.59 -4.51
C LYS A 165 -9.51 2.51 -4.42
N THR A 166 -9.77 1.42 -3.73
CA THR A 166 -8.83 0.30 -3.60
C THR A 166 -8.57 -0.36 -4.96
N PHE A 167 -9.64 -0.58 -5.73
CA PHE A 167 -9.56 -1.19 -7.06
C PHE A 167 -8.70 -0.39 -8.03
N ILE A 168 -8.95 0.91 -8.19
CA ILE A 168 -8.23 1.71 -9.19
C ILE A 168 -6.73 1.74 -8.92
N TYR A 169 -6.31 1.90 -7.68
CA TYR A 169 -4.89 1.86 -7.34
C TYR A 169 -4.29 0.46 -7.53
N ALA A 170 -4.97 -0.59 -7.08
CA ALA A 170 -4.52 -1.96 -7.32
C ALA A 170 -4.38 -2.26 -8.82
N PHE A 171 -5.34 -1.81 -9.63
CA PHE A 171 -5.32 -1.95 -11.08
C PHE A 171 -4.13 -1.21 -11.72
N LEU A 172 -3.91 0.05 -11.36
CA LEU A 172 -2.81 0.86 -11.88
C LEU A 172 -1.43 0.31 -11.53
N TYR A 173 -1.31 -0.29 -10.35
CA TYR A 173 -0.08 -0.95 -9.90
C TYR A 173 0.05 -2.40 -10.40
N GLY A 174 -0.77 -2.82 -11.35
CA GLY A 174 -0.63 -4.11 -12.01
C GLY A 174 -1.02 -5.32 -11.17
N ALA A 175 -1.92 -5.15 -10.20
CA ALA A 175 -2.39 -6.27 -9.40
C ALA A 175 -3.00 -7.38 -10.26
N GLY A 176 -2.62 -8.64 -9.99
CA GLY A 176 -3.16 -9.82 -10.63
C GLY A 176 -4.65 -10.03 -10.33
N ASP A 177 -5.32 -10.84 -11.14
CA ASP A 177 -6.78 -11.05 -11.05
C ASP A 177 -7.22 -11.58 -9.68
N ALA A 178 -6.45 -12.49 -9.08
CA ALA A 178 -6.74 -13.00 -7.73
C ALA A 178 -6.75 -11.87 -6.68
N LYS A 179 -5.79 -10.95 -6.74
CA LYS A 179 -5.73 -9.80 -5.83
C LYS A 179 -6.87 -8.82 -6.06
N ILE A 180 -7.23 -8.57 -7.31
CA ILE A 180 -8.40 -7.74 -7.65
C ILE A 180 -9.70 -8.39 -7.17
N GLY A 181 -9.85 -9.71 -7.35
CA GLY A 181 -11.02 -10.45 -6.89
C GLY A 181 -11.26 -10.33 -5.38
N THR A 182 -10.20 -10.31 -4.57
CA THR A 182 -10.33 -10.15 -3.11
C THR A 182 -10.95 -8.81 -2.69
N ILE A 183 -10.90 -7.77 -3.54
CA ILE A 183 -11.51 -6.46 -3.25
C ILE A 183 -13.04 -6.54 -3.20
N VAL A 184 -13.61 -7.47 -3.96
CA VAL A 184 -15.05 -7.73 -4.01
C VAL A 184 -15.44 -9.01 -3.25
N GLY A 185 -14.54 -9.58 -2.46
CA GLY A 185 -14.76 -10.83 -1.74
C GLY A 185 -14.89 -12.06 -2.65
N GLY A 186 -14.38 -11.97 -3.89
CA GLY A 186 -14.53 -12.97 -4.94
C GLY A 186 -13.23 -13.68 -5.32
N SER A 187 -13.30 -14.45 -6.39
CA SER A 187 -12.21 -15.26 -6.97
C SER A 187 -11.35 -14.48 -7.99
N ALA A 188 -10.32 -15.13 -8.52
CA ALA A 188 -9.55 -14.58 -9.65
C ALA A 188 -10.42 -14.33 -10.90
N LYS A 189 -11.46 -15.15 -11.13
CA LYS A 189 -12.40 -14.94 -12.23
C LYS A 189 -13.19 -13.65 -12.04
N ASP A 190 -13.66 -13.37 -10.83
CA ASP A 190 -14.38 -12.13 -10.52
C ASP A 190 -13.47 -10.91 -10.71
N GLY A 191 -12.18 -11.04 -10.35
CA GLY A 191 -11.17 -10.01 -10.60
C GLY A 191 -10.93 -9.74 -12.08
N ALA A 192 -10.85 -10.79 -12.90
CA ALA A 192 -10.71 -10.66 -14.36
C ALA A 192 -11.94 -10.00 -14.99
N ASP A 193 -13.14 -10.39 -14.55
CA ASP A 193 -14.40 -9.83 -15.03
C ASP A 193 -14.55 -8.35 -14.63
N LEU A 194 -14.12 -7.99 -13.42
CA LEU A 194 -14.09 -6.61 -12.94
C LEU A 194 -13.15 -5.74 -13.80
N LYS A 195 -11.93 -6.20 -14.07
CA LYS A 195 -10.98 -5.51 -14.95
C LYS A 195 -11.55 -5.29 -16.35
N ARG A 196 -12.15 -6.33 -16.93
CA ARG A 196 -12.74 -6.27 -18.27
C ARG A 196 -13.87 -5.25 -18.32
N ARG A 197 -14.79 -5.27 -17.35
CA ARG A 197 -15.91 -4.33 -17.27
C ARG A 197 -15.42 -2.89 -17.11
N PHE A 198 -14.42 -2.66 -16.27
CA PHE A 198 -13.86 -1.34 -16.08
C PHE A 198 -13.23 -0.79 -17.36
N LEU A 199 -12.42 -1.59 -18.08
CA LEU A 199 -11.80 -1.20 -19.34
C LEU A 199 -12.84 -0.92 -20.43
N SER A 200 -13.86 -1.78 -20.56
CA SER A 200 -14.96 -1.55 -21.52
C SER A 200 -15.71 -0.24 -21.27
N ASN A 201 -15.79 0.21 -20.03
CA ASN A 201 -16.42 1.47 -19.65
C ASN A 201 -15.43 2.66 -19.59
N THR A 202 -14.15 2.42 -19.92
CA THR A 202 -13.09 3.44 -19.97
C THR A 202 -12.21 3.20 -21.21
N PRO A 203 -12.73 3.44 -22.42
CA PRO A 203 -12.04 3.08 -23.68
C PRO A 203 -10.68 3.80 -23.87
N SER A 204 -10.55 5.02 -23.38
CA SER A 204 -9.29 5.78 -23.41
C SER A 204 -8.19 5.11 -22.60
N LEU A 205 -8.53 4.48 -21.47
CA LEU A 205 -7.59 3.71 -20.66
C LEU A 205 -7.19 2.40 -21.34
N GLU A 206 -8.12 1.72 -21.99
CA GLU A 206 -7.81 0.53 -22.78
C GLU A 206 -6.86 0.87 -23.94
N SER A 207 -7.13 1.96 -24.65
CA SER A 207 -6.27 2.47 -25.72
C SER A 207 -4.86 2.83 -25.22
N LEU A 208 -4.76 3.49 -24.06
CA LEU A 208 -3.46 3.80 -23.42
C LEU A 208 -2.69 2.52 -23.11
N ARG A 209 -3.33 1.53 -22.48
CA ARG A 209 -2.71 0.24 -22.17
C ARG A 209 -2.15 -0.45 -23.41
N ASP A 210 -2.91 -0.45 -24.50
CA ASP A 210 -2.49 -1.05 -25.77
C ASP A 210 -1.32 -0.30 -26.43
N ARG A 211 -1.27 1.03 -26.28
CA ARG A 211 -0.12 1.84 -26.74
C ARG A 211 1.14 1.50 -25.95
N VAL A 212 1.02 1.41 -24.60
CA VAL A 212 2.15 1.05 -23.74
C VAL A 212 2.64 -0.37 -24.04
N ALA A 213 1.74 -1.34 -24.18
CA ALA A 213 2.12 -2.71 -24.52
C ALA A 213 2.88 -2.81 -25.84
N ARG A 214 2.45 -2.06 -26.86
CA ARG A 214 3.16 -2.02 -28.16
C ARG A 214 4.51 -1.32 -28.10
N ALA A 215 4.67 -0.36 -27.21
CA ALA A 215 5.94 0.37 -27.05
C ALA A 215 6.98 -0.41 -26.22
N SER A 216 6.54 -1.37 -25.41
CA SER A 216 7.39 -2.16 -24.52
C SER A 216 7.79 -3.54 -25.11
N GLY A 217 7.19 -3.95 -26.20
CA GLY A 217 7.50 -5.22 -26.91
C GLY A 217 8.23 -5.00 -28.16
#